data_60a1720900799dd30635b6e18a4cf317
#
_entry.id   60a1720900799dd30635b6e18a4cf317
#
_cell.length_a   1.000
_cell.length_b   1.000
_cell.length_c   1.000
_cell.angle_alpha   90.00
_cell.angle_beta   90.00
_cell.angle_gamma   90.00
#
_symmetry.space_group_name_H-M   'P 1'
#
loop_
_entity.id
_entity.type
_entity.pdbx_description
1 polymer ?
#
loop_
_entity_poly.entity_id
_entity_poly.type
_entity_poly.pdbx_seq_one_letter_code
_entity_poly.pdbx_strand_id
1 'polypeptide(L)'
;NLKVEYSFQNGPSVKKNKIKPLTPQRAFYLENNTAQRIPLRIPGIMNPSLSPFSRSGVNLKNGQKIYLDFNGKNILILNVTDSIKHGDRIDVGNLINKALNN
;
A
#
# COMPACT_ATOMS: atom_id res chain seq x y z
N ASN A 1 47.11 10.27 -7.29
CA ASN A 1 46.55 10.59 -7.00
C ASN A 1 45.81 10.67 -6.79
N LEU A 2 45.93 10.40 -6.89
CA LEU A 2 45.17 10.58 -6.47
C LEU A 2 44.26 10.52 -6.39
N LYS A 3 44.16 10.33 -6.47
CA LYS A 3 43.27 10.43 -6.24
C LYS A 3 42.24 10.18 -6.13
N VAL A 4 42.59 9.92 -6.38
CA VAL A 4 41.54 9.81 -6.06
C VAL A 4 40.61 9.58 -5.99
N GLU A 5 40.56 9.36 -6.05
CA GLU A 5 39.62 9.28 -5.83
C GLU A 5 38.64 9.10 -5.65
N TYR A 6 39.12 9.13 -5.68
CA TYR A 6 38.10 9.06 -5.38
C TYR A 6 37.04 8.97 -5.32
N SER A 7 37.34 8.81 -5.56
CA SER A 7 36.34 8.82 -5.33
C SER A 7 35.52 8.56 -5.24
N PHE A 8 35.95 8.48 -4.98
CA PHE A 8 35.01 8.31 -4.69
C PHE A 8 34.23 8.21 -4.57
N GLN A 9 34.31 7.90 -4.92
CA GLN A 9 33.69 7.99 -4.59
C GLN A 9 32.96 7.95 -4.31
N ASN A 10 33.59 7.73 -4.32
CA ASN A 10 32.89 7.79 -3.82
C ASN A 10 32.22 7.60 -3.52
N GLY A 11 32.71 7.27 -3.74
CA GLY A 11 31.98 7.27 -3.27
C GLY A 11 31.30 6.95 -3.06
N PRO A 12 31.60 6.78 -2.89
CA PRO A 12 30.84 6.52 -2.49
C PRO A 12 30.12 6.37 -2.35
N SER A 13 30.21 6.17 -2.60
CA SER A 13 29.39 6.08 -2.27
C SER A 13 28.73 5.83 -2.22
N VAL A 14 29.04 5.61 -2.33
CA VAL A 14 28.30 5.32 -2.05
C VAL A 14 27.71 5.09 -2.02
N LYS A 15 27.69 4.90 -2.09
CA LYS A 15 27.08 4.65 -1.85
C LYS A 15 26.35 4.42 -1.66
N LYS A 16 26.44 4.31 -1.80
CA LYS A 16 25.74 3.99 -1.49
C LYS A 16 25.05 3.63 -1.29
N ASN A 17 25.19 3.45 -1.35
CA ASN A 17 24.53 2.95 -1.10
C ASN A 17 23.85 2.71 -0.90
N LYS A 18 23.53 2.46 -0.80
CA LYS A 18 22.98 2.07 -0.69
C LYS A 18 22.18 1.36 -0.44
N ILE A 19 22.47 1.22 -0.15
CA ILE A 19 21.57 0.41 0.21
C ILE A 19 20.26 0.70 0.05
N LYS A 20 19.52 0.19 -0.23
CA LYS A 20 18.39 0.54 -0.52
C LYS A 20 17.30 -0.22 -0.03
N PRO A 21 16.25 0.38 0.32
CA PRO A 21 15.11 -0.35 0.73
C PRO A 21 14.69 -1.18 -0.41
N LEU A 22 14.27 -2.32 -0.06
CA LEU A 22 13.98 -3.27 -1.02
C LEU A 22 12.74 -2.96 -1.73
N THR A 23 11.64 -2.69 -1.02
CA THR A 23 10.34 -2.49 -1.62
C THR A 23 9.81 -1.16 -1.14
N PRO A 24 9.69 -0.18 -2.03
CA PRO A 24 9.20 1.12 -1.60
C PRO A 24 7.75 1.03 -1.15
N GLN A 25 7.44 1.78 -0.13
CA GLN A 25 6.09 1.97 0.32
C GLN A 25 5.48 3.16 -0.40
N ARG A 26 4.17 3.16 -0.52
CA ARG A 26 3.47 4.32 -1.04
C ARG A 26 2.27 4.60 -0.19
N ALA A 27 2.01 5.89 -0.01
CA ALA A 27 0.87 6.37 0.76
C ALA A 27 -0.28 6.62 -0.20
N PHE A 28 -1.42 6.02 0.06
CA PHE A 28 -2.62 6.24 -0.73
C PHE A 28 -3.83 6.14 0.18
N TYR A 29 -5.02 6.31 -0.39
CA TYR A 29 -6.24 6.38 0.41
C TYR A 29 -7.21 5.28 0.01
N LEU A 30 -7.83 4.69 1.03
CA LEU A 30 -8.96 3.78 0.85
C LEU A 30 -10.23 4.55 1.15
N GLU A 31 -11.13 4.64 0.18
CA GLU A 31 -12.35 5.42 0.31
C GLU A 31 -13.57 4.53 0.41
N ASN A 32 -14.42 4.86 1.37
CA ASN A 32 -15.73 4.25 1.49
C ASN A 32 -16.77 5.29 1.06
N ASN A 33 -17.27 5.13 -0.15
CA ASN A 33 -18.28 6.03 -0.71
C ASN A 33 -19.68 5.44 -0.56
N THR A 34 -19.89 4.60 0.45
CA THR A 34 -21.17 3.94 0.69
C THR A 34 -21.73 4.37 2.04
N ALA A 35 -23.00 4.07 2.27
CA ALA A 35 -23.67 4.35 3.53
C ALA A 35 -23.41 3.28 4.59
N GLN A 36 -22.56 2.30 4.32
CA GLN A 36 -22.30 1.21 5.24
C GLN A 36 -20.84 1.21 5.68
N ARG A 37 -20.60 0.80 6.91
CA ARG A 37 -19.25 0.61 7.41
C ARG A 37 -18.61 -0.57 6.71
N ILE A 38 -17.34 -0.42 6.36
CA ILE A 38 -16.58 -1.47 5.67
C ILE A 38 -15.43 -1.91 6.54
N PRO A 39 -15.50 -3.10 7.15
CA PRO A 39 -14.37 -3.63 7.93
C PRO A 39 -13.36 -4.29 7.01
N LEU A 40 -12.11 -3.89 7.16
CA LEU A 40 -11.02 -4.41 6.32
C LEU A 40 -9.96 -5.06 7.20
N ARG A 41 -9.14 -5.88 6.56
CA ARG A 41 -7.96 -6.47 7.19
C ARG A 41 -6.77 -6.34 6.28
N ILE A 42 -5.68 -5.81 6.83
CA ILE A 42 -4.39 -5.75 6.15
C ILE A 42 -3.43 -6.52 7.05
N PRO A 43 -3.22 -7.81 6.76
CA PRO A 43 -2.48 -8.68 7.69
C PRO A 43 -1.10 -8.13 8.03
N GLY A 44 -0.79 -8.16 9.32
CA GLY A 44 0.49 -7.68 9.81
C GLY A 44 0.61 -6.18 9.91
N ILE A 45 -0.39 -5.43 9.45
CA ILE A 45 -0.33 -3.97 9.43
C ILE A 45 -1.43 -3.37 10.30
N MET A 46 -2.70 -3.56 9.90
CA MET A 46 -3.81 -2.95 10.61
C MET A 46 -5.12 -3.57 10.14
N ASN A 47 -6.17 -3.32 10.91
CA ASN A 47 -7.53 -3.76 10.56
C ASN A 47 -8.44 -2.54 10.53
N PRO A 48 -8.38 -1.75 9.46
CA PRO A 48 -9.17 -0.52 9.41
C PRO A 48 -10.65 -0.82 9.23
N SER A 49 -11.48 -0.01 9.85
CA SER A 49 -12.92 -0.07 9.67
C SER A 49 -13.35 1.28 9.12
N LEU A 50 -13.72 1.31 7.85
CA LEU A 50 -14.06 2.56 7.18
C LEU A 50 -15.49 2.95 7.51
N SER A 51 -15.66 4.09 8.16
CA SER A 51 -16.99 4.63 8.41
C SER A 51 -17.66 5.01 7.10
N PRO A 52 -19.00 5.11 7.09
CA PRO A 52 -19.70 5.55 5.88
C PRO A 52 -19.15 6.89 5.39
N PHE A 53 -18.99 7.01 4.08
CA PHE A 53 -18.56 8.22 3.40
C PHE A 53 -17.27 8.81 3.98
N SER A 54 -16.31 7.93 4.27
CA SER A 54 -15.04 8.35 4.84
C SER A 54 -13.89 7.76 4.04
N ARG A 55 -12.68 8.15 4.40
CA ARG A 55 -11.47 7.58 3.80
C ARG A 55 -10.40 7.41 4.87
N SER A 56 -9.47 6.52 4.61
CA SER A 56 -8.36 6.26 5.50
C SER A 56 -7.06 6.22 4.69
N GLY A 57 -6.06 6.92 5.16
CA GLY A 57 -4.74 6.84 4.55
C GLY A 57 -4.02 5.58 4.99
N VAL A 58 -3.31 4.96 4.05
CA VAL A 58 -2.50 3.79 4.33
C VAL A 58 -1.14 3.96 3.67
N ASN A 59 -0.15 3.27 4.20
CA ASN A 59 1.20 3.28 3.65
C ASN A 59 1.63 1.84 3.48
N LEU A 60 1.57 1.34 2.25
CA LEU A 60 1.75 -0.07 1.97
C LEU A 60 2.77 -0.27 0.86
N LYS A 61 3.34 -1.45 0.81
CA LYS A 61 4.30 -1.83 -0.22
C LYS A 61 3.76 -2.96 -1.07
N ASN A 62 4.41 -3.17 -2.20
CA ASN A 62 4.00 -4.20 -3.15
C ASN A 62 3.90 -5.56 -2.46
N GLY A 63 2.89 -6.30 -2.82
CA GLY A 63 2.65 -7.64 -2.30
C GLY A 63 1.80 -7.68 -1.07
N GLN A 64 1.57 -6.55 -0.41
CA GLN A 64 0.64 -6.52 0.71
C GLN A 64 -0.79 -6.58 0.20
N LYS A 65 -1.65 -7.23 0.97
CA LYS A 65 -3.00 -7.50 0.53
C LYS A 65 -4.01 -6.90 1.47
N ILE A 66 -5.14 -6.50 0.92
CA ILE A 66 -6.26 -5.96 1.68
C ILE A 66 -7.44 -6.88 1.50
N TYR A 67 -8.03 -7.29 2.61
CA TYR A 67 -9.17 -8.19 2.64
C TYR A 67 -10.39 -7.49 3.22
N LEU A 68 -11.55 -7.84 2.71
CA LEU A 68 -12.82 -7.51 3.36
C LEU A 68 -13.11 -8.57 4.43
N ASP A 69 -13.45 -8.13 5.63
CA ASP A 69 -13.95 -9.03 6.66
C ASP A 69 -15.45 -9.20 6.44
N PHE A 70 -15.83 -10.27 5.76
CA PHE A 70 -17.20 -10.52 5.38
C PHE A 70 -17.72 -11.72 6.20
N ASN A 71 -18.46 -11.42 7.26
CA ASN A 71 -19.02 -12.44 8.17
C ASN A 71 -17.93 -13.40 8.67
N GLY A 72 -16.79 -12.85 9.07
CA GLY A 72 -15.69 -13.64 9.58
C GLY A 72 -14.80 -14.27 8.54
N LYS A 73 -15.13 -14.11 7.27
CA LYS A 73 -14.28 -14.60 6.16
C LYS A 73 -13.48 -13.46 5.58
N ASN A 74 -12.26 -13.76 5.19
CA ASN A 74 -11.39 -12.77 4.54
C ASN A 74 -11.54 -12.91 3.03
N ILE A 75 -12.08 -11.88 2.40
CA ILE A 75 -12.22 -11.85 0.94
C ILE A 75 -11.20 -10.89 0.39
N LEU A 76 -10.29 -11.37 -0.44
CA LEU A 76 -9.26 -10.52 -1.04
C LEU A 76 -9.91 -9.52 -1.97
N ILE A 77 -9.64 -8.23 -1.74
CA ILE A 77 -10.18 -7.17 -2.58
C ILE A 77 -9.09 -6.37 -3.27
N LEU A 78 -7.87 -6.37 -2.76
CA LEU A 78 -6.79 -5.61 -3.38
C LEU A 78 -5.45 -6.25 -3.08
N ASN A 79 -4.63 -6.34 -4.11
CA ASN A 79 -3.23 -6.73 -3.99
C ASN A 79 -2.42 -5.50 -4.41
N VAL A 80 -1.61 -4.98 -3.50
CA VAL A 80 -0.86 -3.77 -3.76
C VAL A 80 0.22 -4.03 -4.80
N THR A 81 0.20 -3.25 -5.86
CA THR A 81 1.14 -3.37 -6.97
C THR A 81 1.62 -1.99 -7.38
N ASP A 82 2.55 -1.95 -8.35
CA ASP A 82 3.08 -0.69 -8.88
C ASP A 82 2.03 0.15 -9.59
N SER A 83 0.88 -0.42 -9.91
CA SER A 83 -0.19 0.35 -10.54
C SER A 83 -0.80 1.37 -9.60
N ILE A 84 -0.63 1.18 -8.29
CA ILE A 84 -1.12 2.14 -7.31
C ILE A 84 -0.04 3.19 -7.10
N LYS A 85 -0.41 4.44 -7.28
CA LYS A 85 0.52 5.56 -7.16
C LYS A 85 0.33 6.28 -5.84
N HIS A 86 1.38 6.96 -5.42
CA HIS A 86 1.32 7.78 -4.22
C HIS A 86 0.18 8.80 -4.35
N GLY A 87 -0.66 8.87 -3.33
CA GLY A 87 -1.78 9.80 -3.33
C GLY A 87 -3.04 9.31 -4.02
N ASP A 88 -3.02 8.10 -4.60
CA ASP A 88 -4.21 7.55 -5.24
C ASP A 88 -5.34 7.40 -4.24
N ARG A 89 -6.56 7.48 -4.74
CA ARG A 89 -7.78 7.23 -3.98
C ARG A 89 -8.43 5.99 -4.55
N ILE A 90 -8.59 4.99 -3.71
CA ILE A 90 -9.11 3.68 -4.12
C ILE A 90 -10.52 3.55 -3.58
N ASP A 91 -11.49 3.39 -4.48
CA ASP A 91 -12.88 3.18 -4.08
C ASP A 91 -13.06 1.73 -3.63
N VAL A 92 -13.14 1.53 -2.33
CA VAL A 92 -13.21 0.19 -1.76
C VAL A 92 -14.52 -0.49 -2.12
N GLY A 93 -15.60 0.26 -2.24
CA GLY A 93 -16.88 -0.30 -2.65
C GLY A 93 -16.80 -0.97 -4.02
N ASN A 94 -16.10 -0.35 -4.97
CA ASN A 94 -15.88 -0.94 -6.28
C ASN A 94 -15.08 -2.23 -6.19
N LEU A 95 -14.05 -2.26 -5.36
CA LEU A 95 -13.24 -3.47 -5.19
C LEU A 95 -14.08 -4.61 -4.63
N ILE A 96 -14.94 -4.30 -3.66
CA ILE A 96 -15.81 -5.29 -3.06
C ILE A 96 -16.79 -5.83 -4.10
N ASN A 97 -17.39 -4.96 -4.88
CA ASN A 97 -18.32 -5.38 -5.91
C ASN A 97 -17.66 -6.33 -6.93
N LYS A 98 -16.44 -6.00 -7.33
CA LYS A 98 -15.70 -6.87 -8.25
C LYS A 98 -15.40 -8.22 -7.61
N ALA A 99 -15.00 -8.22 -6.35
CA ALA A 99 -14.62 -9.45 -5.67
C ALA A 99 -15.82 -10.37 -5.44
N LEU A 100 -16.98 -9.81 -5.15
CA LEU A 100 -18.16 -10.59 -4.84
C LEU A 100 -18.97 -11.00 -6.08
N ASN A 101 -18.76 -10.31 -7.19
CA ASN A 101 -19.56 -10.54 -8.40
C ASN A 101 -18.79 -11.26 -9.51
N ASN A 102 -17.63 -11.76 -9.19
CA ASN A 102 -16.84 -12.52 -10.18
C ASN A 102 -16.97 -14.01 -9.97
#